data_cf5be5e999c1dbf853d9faa50d3b300a
#
_entry.id   cf5be5e999c1dbf853d9faa50d3b300a
#
_cell.length_a   1.000
_cell.length_b   1.000
_cell.length_c   1.000
_cell.angle_alpha   90.00
_cell.angle_beta   90.00
_cell.angle_gamma   90.00
#
_symmetry.space_group_name_H-M   'P 1'
#
loop_
_entity.id
_entity.type
_entity.pdbx_description
1 polymer ?
#
loop_
_entity_poly.entity_id
_entity_poly.type
_entity_poly.pdbx_seq_one_letter_code
_entity_poly.pdbx_strand_id
1 'polypeptide(L)'
;MQRKLATWAATDPSLRIQRLLRLITQPEWLAEAARITLSSKGAHTPGVDGVNKTMLQARLAVELQILRDELLSGHYQPLPARRVYIPKSNGKLRPLGIPALRDRIVQRAMLMAMEPIWESDFHTLSYGFRPERSVHHAIRTVKLQLTDCGETRGRWVIEGDLSSYFDTVHHRLLMKAVRRRISDARFMTLLWKTIKAGHIDVGLFRAASEGVPQGGVISPLLSNIMLNEFDQYLHERYLSGKARKDRWYWNNSIQRGRSTAVRENWQWKPAVAYCRYADDFVLIVKGTKAQAEAIREECRGVLEGSLKLRLNMDKTKITHVNDGFIFLGHRIIRKRSRYGEMRVVSTIPQEKARNFAASLTALLSGNYSESKVDMAEQLNRKLKGWAMFYQFVDFKAKVFSYIDRVVFWKLAHWLARKYRTGIAFLMRWWCKSPKPGQSKTWVLFGKTNHGKLSGEILYRLVGQGNKLFRWRLPEGNPYLRTETRNTYTSRFTEVAMAFASI
;
A
#
# COMPACT_ATOMS: atom_id res chain seq x y z
N MET A 1 0.17 -13.00 22.45
CA MET A 1 -0.82 -11.95 22.82
C MET A 1 -1.61 -11.42 21.61
N GLN A 2 -1.01 -11.13 20.46
CA GLN A 2 -1.72 -10.63 19.26
C GLN A 2 -2.91 -11.54 18.85
N ARG A 3 -2.73 -12.86 18.89
CA ARG A 3 -3.82 -13.80 18.62
C ARG A 3 -4.97 -13.66 19.62
N LYS A 4 -4.68 -13.49 20.93
CA LYS A 4 -5.72 -13.26 21.94
C LYS A 4 -6.51 -11.98 21.66
N LEU A 5 -5.83 -10.88 21.30
CA LEU A 5 -6.49 -9.63 20.93
C LEU A 5 -7.40 -9.81 19.71
N ALA A 6 -6.92 -10.51 18.67
CA ALA A 6 -7.71 -10.82 17.49
C ALA A 6 -8.92 -11.71 17.81
N THR A 7 -8.74 -12.73 18.68
CA THR A 7 -9.84 -13.61 19.10
C THR A 7 -10.90 -12.81 19.86
N TRP A 8 -10.51 -12.01 20.82
CA TRP A 8 -11.47 -11.17 21.59
C TRP A 8 -12.23 -10.21 20.67
N ALA A 9 -11.51 -9.54 19.76
CA ALA A 9 -12.14 -8.61 18.83
C ALA A 9 -13.12 -9.30 17.84
N ALA A 10 -12.79 -10.51 17.39
CA ALA A 10 -13.66 -11.27 16.47
C ALA A 10 -14.87 -11.90 17.17
N THR A 11 -14.71 -12.32 18.45
CA THR A 11 -15.80 -12.95 19.22
C THR A 11 -16.86 -11.94 19.60
N ASP A 12 -16.44 -10.74 20.02
CA ASP A 12 -17.36 -9.68 20.42
C ASP A 12 -17.01 -8.34 19.74
N PRO A 13 -17.77 -7.97 18.69
CA PRO A 13 -17.60 -6.68 18.01
C PRO A 13 -17.87 -5.45 18.90
N SER A 14 -18.57 -5.60 20.02
CA SER A 14 -18.86 -4.51 20.95
C SER A 14 -17.79 -4.36 22.05
N LEU A 15 -16.92 -5.36 22.21
CA LEU A 15 -15.89 -5.38 23.24
C LEU A 15 -14.91 -4.23 23.06
N ARG A 16 -14.72 -3.48 24.15
CA ARG A 16 -13.72 -2.41 24.23
C ARG A 16 -12.54 -2.87 25.06
N ILE A 17 -11.40 -3.00 24.41
CA ILE A 17 -10.19 -3.58 25.02
C ILE A 17 -9.54 -2.57 25.98
N GLN A 18 -9.14 -3.07 27.14
CA GLN A 18 -8.50 -2.33 28.21
C GLN A 18 -7.04 -2.77 28.39
N ARG A 19 -6.29 -2.05 29.20
CA ARG A 19 -4.93 -2.38 29.64
C ARG A 19 -3.91 -2.54 28.50
N LEU A 20 -4.13 -1.86 27.37
CA LEU A 20 -3.20 -1.88 26.25
C LEU A 20 -1.88 -1.17 26.58
N LEU A 21 -1.90 -0.11 27.40
CA LEU A 21 -0.67 0.52 27.85
C LEU A 21 0.21 -0.48 28.62
N ARG A 22 -0.39 -1.25 29.54
CA ARG A 22 0.32 -2.29 30.27
C ARG A 22 0.93 -3.36 29.34
N LEU A 23 0.24 -3.70 28.26
CA LEU A 23 0.75 -4.64 27.28
C LEU A 23 1.97 -4.09 26.54
N ILE A 24 1.86 -2.87 25.99
CA ILE A 24 2.93 -2.29 25.16
C ILE A 24 4.19 -1.91 25.98
N THR A 25 4.06 -1.79 27.30
CA THR A 25 5.19 -1.54 28.22
C THR A 25 5.84 -2.82 28.77
N GLN A 26 5.39 -4.01 28.36
CA GLN A 26 6.09 -5.24 28.67
C GLN A 26 7.45 -5.26 27.98
N PRO A 27 8.54 -5.64 28.70
CA PRO A 27 9.90 -5.64 28.13
C PRO A 27 10.01 -6.40 26.82
N GLU A 28 9.43 -7.59 26.73
CA GLU A 28 9.45 -8.43 25.53
C GLU A 28 8.69 -7.78 24.36
N TRP A 29 7.61 -7.05 24.65
CA TRP A 29 6.84 -6.35 23.63
C TRP A 29 7.61 -5.16 23.06
N LEU A 30 8.25 -4.36 23.93
CA LEU A 30 9.10 -3.25 23.51
C LEU A 30 10.35 -3.74 22.77
N ALA A 31 10.98 -4.82 23.23
CA ALA A 31 12.12 -5.43 22.56
C ALA A 31 11.77 -5.91 21.14
N GLU A 32 10.63 -6.55 20.96
CA GLU A 32 10.18 -6.97 19.63
C GLU A 32 9.83 -5.77 18.74
N ALA A 33 9.19 -4.74 19.27
CA ALA A 33 8.93 -3.50 18.55
C ALA A 33 10.24 -2.82 18.10
N ALA A 34 11.26 -2.81 18.96
CA ALA A 34 12.59 -2.31 18.64
C ALA A 34 13.27 -3.16 17.56
N ARG A 35 13.25 -4.48 17.69
CA ARG A 35 13.81 -5.42 16.70
C ARG A 35 13.23 -5.18 15.30
N ILE A 36 11.89 -5.09 15.20
CA ILE A 36 11.21 -4.83 13.91
C ILE A 36 11.59 -3.45 13.36
N THR A 37 11.61 -2.43 14.21
CA THR A 37 11.94 -1.06 13.81
C THR A 37 13.38 -0.97 13.30
N LEU A 38 14.32 -1.55 14.02
CA LEU A 38 15.75 -1.50 13.69
C LEU A 38 16.15 -2.44 12.54
N SER A 39 15.34 -3.44 12.20
CA SER A 39 15.56 -4.28 11.01
C SER A 39 15.27 -3.55 9.70
N SER A 40 14.54 -2.44 9.74
CA SER A 40 14.18 -1.67 8.55
C SER A 40 15.36 -0.84 8.03
N LYS A 41 15.44 -0.67 6.70
CA LYS A 41 16.44 0.24 6.08
C LYS A 41 16.28 1.68 6.55
N GLY A 42 15.05 2.10 6.87
CA GLY A 42 14.75 3.44 7.36
C GLY A 42 15.37 3.73 8.76
N ALA A 43 15.79 2.73 9.52
CA ALA A 43 16.42 2.91 10.81
C ALA A 43 17.78 3.65 10.75
N HIS A 44 18.44 3.65 9.59
CA HIS A 44 19.67 4.43 9.40
C HIS A 44 19.41 5.94 9.24
N THR A 45 18.17 6.34 8.98
CA THR A 45 17.78 7.75 8.81
C THR A 45 17.31 8.30 10.15
N PRO A 46 18.02 9.28 10.77
CA PRO A 46 17.66 9.84 12.06
C PRO A 46 16.44 10.75 11.98
N GLY A 47 15.75 10.92 13.12
CA GLY A 47 14.73 11.94 13.33
C GLY A 47 15.32 13.33 13.57
N VAL A 48 14.63 14.15 14.37
CA VAL A 48 15.10 15.49 14.79
C VAL A 48 16.21 15.42 15.82
N ASP A 49 16.30 14.31 16.57
CA ASP A 49 17.29 14.03 17.59
C ASP A 49 18.66 13.60 17.05
N GLY A 50 18.80 13.41 15.76
CA GLY A 50 20.03 12.96 15.12
C GLY A 50 20.40 11.50 15.38
N VAL A 51 19.63 10.77 16.20
CA VAL A 51 19.91 9.38 16.61
C VAL A 51 19.61 8.40 15.48
N ASN A 52 20.62 7.67 15.03
CA ASN A 52 20.50 6.61 14.02
C ASN A 52 20.55 5.22 14.65
N LYS A 53 20.37 4.18 13.82
CA LYS A 53 20.37 2.78 14.24
C LYS A 53 21.62 2.39 15.05
N THR A 54 22.82 2.72 14.57
CA THR A 54 24.08 2.33 15.22
C THR A 54 24.20 2.93 16.63
N MET A 55 23.86 4.22 16.75
CA MET A 55 23.89 4.93 18.04
C MET A 55 22.89 4.34 19.04
N LEU A 56 21.67 4.02 18.57
CA LEU A 56 20.64 3.46 19.43
C LEU A 56 20.97 2.04 19.86
N GLN A 57 21.50 1.21 18.95
CA GLN A 57 21.86 -0.18 19.26
C GLN A 57 22.96 -0.29 20.32
N ALA A 58 23.89 0.65 20.38
CA ALA A 58 24.98 0.66 21.39
C ALA A 58 24.47 0.73 22.83
N ARG A 59 23.27 1.26 23.07
CA ARG A 59 22.67 1.43 24.41
C ARG A 59 21.20 0.98 24.45
N LEU A 60 20.80 0.04 23.60
CA LEU A 60 19.40 -0.31 23.38
C LEU A 60 18.68 -0.74 24.66
N ALA A 61 19.32 -1.56 25.53
CA ALA A 61 18.69 -2.06 26.74
C ALA A 61 18.34 -0.91 27.71
N VAL A 62 19.25 0.04 27.89
CA VAL A 62 19.06 1.21 28.75
C VAL A 62 17.97 2.12 28.18
N GLU A 63 17.98 2.37 26.86
CA GLU A 63 16.97 3.20 26.20
C GLU A 63 15.57 2.57 26.29
N LEU A 64 15.44 1.26 26.16
CA LEU A 64 14.15 0.58 26.31
C LEU A 64 13.64 0.64 27.75
N GLN A 65 14.51 0.57 28.74
CA GLN A 65 14.12 0.73 30.15
C GLN A 65 13.64 2.15 30.42
N ILE A 66 14.39 3.17 30.00
CA ILE A 66 13.99 4.59 30.12
C ILE A 66 12.65 4.81 29.45
N LEU A 67 12.48 4.31 28.21
CA LEU A 67 11.24 4.45 27.44
C LEU A 67 10.06 3.80 28.16
N ARG A 68 10.26 2.62 28.75
CA ARG A 68 9.25 1.91 29.53
C ARG A 68 8.82 2.73 30.76
N ASP A 69 9.78 3.29 31.51
CA ASP A 69 9.50 4.07 32.71
C ASP A 69 8.80 5.38 32.39
N GLU A 70 9.18 6.06 31.31
CA GLU A 70 8.47 7.24 30.81
C GLU A 70 7.01 6.92 30.39
N LEU A 71 6.78 5.79 29.74
CA LEU A 71 5.44 5.35 29.35
C LEU A 71 4.57 5.00 30.57
N LEU A 72 5.15 4.31 31.56
CA LEU A 72 4.44 3.92 32.77
C LEU A 72 4.16 5.11 33.68
N SER A 73 5.06 6.07 33.81
CA SER A 73 4.84 7.30 34.56
C SER A 73 3.94 8.31 33.86
N GLY A 74 3.78 8.19 32.51
CA GLY A 74 3.03 9.14 31.70
C GLY A 74 3.84 10.37 31.25
N HIS A 75 5.14 10.43 31.59
CA HIS A 75 6.04 11.51 31.21
C HIS A 75 6.51 11.44 29.75
N TYR A 76 6.30 10.30 29.08
CA TYR A 76 6.67 10.18 27.68
C TYR A 76 6.04 11.28 26.82
N GLN A 77 6.90 11.96 26.04
CA GLN A 77 6.51 12.97 25.06
C GLN A 77 7.16 12.60 23.72
N PRO A 78 6.35 12.35 22.66
CA PRO A 78 6.88 12.11 21.33
C PRO A 78 7.52 13.39 20.79
N LEU A 79 8.67 13.24 20.13
CA LEU A 79 9.35 14.33 19.46
C LEU A 79 8.63 14.70 18.14
N PRO A 80 8.71 15.96 17.70
CA PRO A 80 8.18 16.35 16.39
C PRO A 80 8.89 15.57 15.27
N ALA A 81 8.16 15.21 14.21
CA ALA A 81 8.76 14.53 13.09
C ALA A 81 9.63 15.49 12.25
N ARG A 82 10.79 15.03 11.77
CA ARG A 82 11.62 15.79 10.83
C ARG A 82 11.00 15.78 9.45
N ARG A 83 10.64 16.94 8.93
CA ARG A 83 10.03 17.09 7.59
C ARG A 83 11.10 16.97 6.51
N VAL A 84 10.83 16.15 5.49
CA VAL A 84 11.61 16.08 4.26
C VAL A 84 10.67 16.02 3.07
N TYR A 85 11.14 16.47 1.90
CA TYR A 85 10.34 16.52 0.69
C TYR A 85 10.86 15.55 -0.35
N ILE A 86 9.99 14.68 -0.86
CA ILE A 86 10.30 13.72 -1.91
C ILE A 86 9.61 14.13 -3.20
N PRO A 87 10.34 14.26 -4.33
CA PRO A 87 9.72 14.62 -5.60
C PRO A 87 8.77 13.52 -6.10
N LYS A 88 7.56 13.93 -6.50
CA LYS A 88 6.60 13.08 -7.21
C LYS A 88 6.93 13.05 -8.71
N SER A 89 6.39 12.05 -9.42
CA SER A 89 6.54 11.91 -10.88
C SER A 89 5.99 13.10 -11.68
N ASN A 90 5.12 13.91 -11.10
CA ASN A 90 4.54 15.12 -11.70
C ASN A 90 5.26 16.41 -11.30
N GLY A 91 6.47 16.33 -10.73
CA GLY A 91 7.25 17.48 -10.29
C GLY A 91 6.83 18.11 -8.96
N LYS A 92 5.66 17.77 -8.41
CA LYS A 92 5.24 18.22 -7.08
C LYS A 92 6.01 17.50 -5.98
N LEU A 93 6.18 18.15 -4.84
CA LEU A 93 6.84 17.57 -3.67
C LEU A 93 5.83 16.82 -2.79
N ARG A 94 6.24 15.67 -2.24
CA ARG A 94 5.51 14.95 -1.20
C ARG A 94 6.19 15.22 0.14
N PRO A 95 5.52 15.84 1.10
CA PRO A 95 6.06 15.97 2.44
C PRO A 95 6.09 14.60 3.14
N LEU A 96 7.21 14.27 3.76
CA LEU A 96 7.38 13.06 4.57
C LEU A 96 7.86 13.46 5.95
N GLY A 97 7.21 13.00 7.00
CA GLY A 97 7.66 13.18 8.37
C GLY A 97 8.47 11.97 8.84
N ILE A 98 9.67 12.20 9.36
CA ILE A 98 10.55 11.18 9.89
C ILE A 98 10.56 11.30 11.41
N PRO A 99 9.83 10.43 12.18
CA PRO A 99 9.87 10.45 13.63
C PRO A 99 11.23 9.98 14.16
N ALA A 100 11.58 10.35 15.39
CA ALA A 100 12.76 9.82 16.08
C ALA A 100 12.67 8.29 16.21
N LEU A 101 13.81 7.60 16.31
CA LEU A 101 13.82 6.13 16.40
C LEU A 101 13.06 5.61 17.62
N ARG A 102 13.22 6.28 18.77
CA ARG A 102 12.47 5.94 19.99
C ARG A 102 10.95 6.03 19.77
N ASP A 103 10.48 7.06 19.07
CA ASP A 103 9.07 7.24 18.78
C ASP A 103 8.55 6.20 17.77
N ARG A 104 9.39 5.78 16.81
CA ARG A 104 9.05 4.68 15.90
C ARG A 104 8.90 3.35 16.65
N ILE A 105 9.69 3.12 17.71
CA ILE A 105 9.55 1.94 18.57
C ILE A 105 8.22 1.97 19.31
N VAL A 106 7.87 3.11 19.94
CA VAL A 106 6.56 3.26 20.61
C VAL A 106 5.40 3.08 19.63
N GLN A 107 5.46 3.73 18.48
CA GLN A 107 4.44 3.58 17.43
C GLN A 107 4.36 2.12 16.94
N ARG A 108 5.46 1.40 16.84
CA ARG A 108 5.48 -0.02 16.50
C ARG A 108 4.83 -0.87 17.59
N ALA A 109 5.12 -0.61 18.86
CA ALA A 109 4.49 -1.30 19.97
C ALA A 109 2.97 -1.09 20.00
N MET A 110 2.51 0.14 19.75
CA MET A 110 1.09 0.47 19.61
C MET A 110 0.46 -0.22 18.40
N LEU A 111 1.12 -0.22 17.24
CA LEU A 111 0.66 -0.88 16.03
C LEU A 111 0.47 -2.38 16.25
N MET A 112 1.44 -3.05 16.85
CA MET A 112 1.38 -4.48 17.17
C MET A 112 0.21 -4.85 18.06
N ALA A 113 -0.22 -3.94 18.95
CA ALA A 113 -1.39 -4.14 19.82
C ALA A 113 -2.72 -3.83 19.11
N MET A 114 -2.76 -2.78 18.29
CA MET A 114 -3.98 -2.32 17.64
C MET A 114 -4.35 -3.12 16.39
N GLU A 115 -3.38 -3.45 15.53
CA GLU A 115 -3.62 -4.08 14.24
C GLU A 115 -4.44 -5.39 14.33
N PRO A 116 -4.18 -6.33 15.26
CA PRO A 116 -4.98 -7.54 15.41
C PRO A 116 -6.46 -7.29 15.71
N ILE A 117 -6.75 -6.19 16.42
CA ILE A 117 -8.12 -5.78 16.78
C ILE A 117 -8.86 -5.32 15.54
N TRP A 118 -8.29 -4.35 14.82
CA TRP A 118 -8.93 -3.74 13.64
C TRP A 118 -8.99 -4.65 12.43
N GLU A 119 -8.08 -5.63 12.30
CA GLU A 119 -8.17 -6.63 11.23
C GLU A 119 -9.46 -7.46 11.30
N SER A 120 -10.11 -7.54 12.46
CA SER A 120 -11.45 -8.15 12.60
C SER A 120 -12.59 -7.23 12.12
N ASP A 121 -12.38 -5.91 12.14
CA ASP A 121 -13.40 -4.91 11.82
C ASP A 121 -13.31 -4.39 10.37
N PHE A 122 -12.12 -4.46 9.78
CA PHE A 122 -11.90 -3.90 8.45
C PHE A 122 -12.68 -4.65 7.37
N HIS A 123 -13.29 -3.87 6.48
CA HIS A 123 -14.03 -4.40 5.36
C HIS A 123 -13.15 -5.29 4.47
N THR A 124 -13.70 -6.41 3.98
CA THR A 124 -12.97 -7.41 3.17
C THR A 124 -12.41 -6.85 1.87
N LEU A 125 -13.06 -5.83 1.29
CA LEU A 125 -12.68 -5.17 0.04
C LEU A 125 -11.69 -4.00 0.23
N SER A 126 -11.13 -3.83 1.44
CA SER A 126 -10.04 -2.90 1.75
C SER A 126 -8.71 -3.63 1.80
N TYR A 127 -7.70 -3.16 1.05
CA TYR A 127 -6.45 -3.89 0.83
C TYR A 127 -5.19 -3.16 1.28
N GLY A 128 -5.12 -1.84 1.15
CA GLY A 128 -3.90 -1.07 1.41
C GLY A 128 -3.45 -1.11 2.86
N PHE A 129 -2.15 -1.23 3.10
CA PHE A 129 -1.52 -1.21 4.43
C PHE A 129 -2.01 -2.29 5.40
N ARG A 130 -2.58 -3.36 4.91
CA ARG A 130 -3.06 -4.48 5.72
C ARG A 130 -2.16 -5.70 5.54
N PRO A 131 -1.95 -6.51 6.59
CA PRO A 131 -1.10 -7.70 6.52
C PRO A 131 -1.65 -8.70 5.48
N GLU A 132 -0.73 -9.37 4.78
CA GLU A 132 -1.02 -10.38 3.76
C GLU A 132 -1.83 -9.90 2.54
N ARG A 133 -2.15 -8.61 2.45
CA ARG A 133 -2.86 -8.00 1.32
C ARG A 133 -1.90 -7.25 0.41
N SER A 134 -2.18 -7.23 -0.88
CA SER A 134 -1.32 -6.59 -1.88
C SER A 134 -2.13 -5.90 -2.98
N VAL A 135 -1.44 -5.10 -3.79
CA VAL A 135 -1.98 -4.50 -5.01
C VAL A 135 -2.59 -5.58 -5.93
N HIS A 136 -1.96 -6.75 -6.02
CA HIS A 136 -2.45 -7.84 -6.88
C HIS A 136 -3.81 -8.39 -6.45
N HIS A 137 -4.07 -8.45 -5.13
CA HIS A 137 -5.39 -8.81 -4.60
C HIS A 137 -6.44 -7.79 -5.02
N ALA A 138 -6.17 -6.49 -4.85
CA ALA A 138 -7.08 -5.43 -5.23
C ALA A 138 -7.38 -5.44 -6.75
N ILE A 139 -6.36 -5.53 -7.59
CA ILE A 139 -6.51 -5.63 -9.05
C ILE A 139 -7.33 -6.86 -9.44
N ARG A 140 -7.06 -8.01 -8.81
CA ARG A 140 -7.83 -9.24 -9.08
C ARG A 140 -9.29 -9.10 -8.68
N THR A 141 -9.57 -8.49 -7.52
CA THR A 141 -10.94 -8.20 -7.06
C THR A 141 -11.69 -7.35 -8.06
N VAL A 142 -11.10 -6.23 -8.50
CA VAL A 142 -11.70 -5.34 -9.50
C VAL A 142 -11.95 -6.08 -10.82
N LYS A 143 -11.00 -6.89 -11.30
CA LYS A 143 -11.20 -7.72 -12.51
C LYS A 143 -12.38 -8.67 -12.36
N LEU A 144 -12.49 -9.38 -11.22
CA LEU A 144 -13.61 -10.30 -10.97
C LEU A 144 -14.96 -9.56 -10.92
N GLN A 145 -15.02 -8.44 -10.22
CA GLN A 145 -16.23 -7.61 -10.12
C GLN A 145 -16.69 -7.08 -11.48
N LEU A 146 -15.79 -6.95 -12.45
CA LEU A 146 -16.09 -6.55 -13.81
C LEU A 146 -16.40 -7.73 -14.73
N THR A 147 -15.95 -8.94 -14.41
CA THR A 147 -16.12 -10.14 -15.26
C THR A 147 -17.52 -10.72 -15.17
N ASP A 148 -18.22 -10.65 -14.04
CA ASP A 148 -19.58 -11.20 -13.82
C ASP A 148 -20.68 -10.44 -14.57
N CYS A 149 -20.38 -10.03 -15.75
CA CYS A 149 -21.10 -9.00 -16.40
C CYS A 149 -21.65 -9.48 -17.72
N GLY A 150 -22.94 -9.80 -17.72
CA GLY A 150 -23.70 -9.89 -18.97
C GLY A 150 -23.48 -8.64 -19.84
N GLU A 151 -23.50 -8.82 -21.14
CA GLU A 151 -23.04 -7.85 -22.15
C GLU A 151 -23.80 -6.53 -22.20
N THR A 152 -25.00 -6.46 -21.63
CA THR A 152 -26.03 -5.50 -22.04
C THR A 152 -26.16 -4.25 -21.16
N ARG A 153 -25.51 -4.16 -20.00
CA ARG A 153 -25.70 -3.01 -19.11
C ARG A 153 -24.42 -2.20 -18.95
N GLY A 154 -24.55 -0.90 -19.10
CA GLY A 154 -23.48 0.06 -18.89
C GLY A 154 -22.78 -0.14 -17.53
N ARG A 155 -21.47 0.02 -17.54
CA ARG A 155 -20.63 -0.10 -16.35
C ARG A 155 -19.76 1.11 -16.26
N TRP A 156 -20.05 1.90 -15.27
CA TRP A 156 -19.33 3.12 -15.00
C TRP A 156 -18.45 2.92 -13.78
N VAL A 157 -17.21 3.31 -13.89
CA VAL A 157 -16.22 3.22 -12.84
C VAL A 157 -15.97 4.62 -12.31
N ILE A 158 -16.18 4.82 -11.02
CA ILE A 158 -15.82 6.02 -10.29
C ILE A 158 -14.45 5.78 -9.69
N GLU A 159 -13.43 6.51 -10.17
CA GLU A 159 -12.07 6.49 -9.63
C GLU A 159 -11.98 7.59 -8.56
N GLY A 160 -12.02 7.22 -7.28
CA GLY A 160 -11.97 8.16 -6.17
C GLY A 160 -10.55 8.41 -5.68
N ASP A 161 -10.17 9.69 -5.55
CA ASP A 161 -8.89 10.16 -4.99
C ASP A 161 -9.20 11.16 -3.87
N LEU A 162 -8.60 10.98 -2.70
CA LEU A 162 -8.75 11.90 -1.58
C LEU A 162 -7.64 12.97 -1.59
N SER A 163 -8.02 14.23 -1.46
CA SER A 163 -7.05 15.33 -1.45
C SER A 163 -6.22 15.32 -0.17
N SER A 164 -4.91 15.13 -0.31
CA SER A 164 -3.94 15.21 0.81
C SER A 164 -4.39 14.44 2.06
N TYR A 165 -4.93 13.25 1.87
CA TYR A 165 -5.65 12.49 2.88
C TYR A 165 -4.94 12.45 4.24
N PHE A 166 -3.64 12.07 4.28
CA PHE A 166 -2.89 11.97 5.53
C PHE A 166 -2.77 13.31 6.27
N ASP A 167 -2.80 14.43 5.56
CA ASP A 167 -2.65 15.77 6.12
C ASP A 167 -4.00 16.36 6.60
N THR A 168 -5.13 15.72 6.28
CA THR A 168 -6.50 16.24 6.55
C THR A 168 -7.33 15.35 7.47
N VAL A 169 -6.76 14.29 8.03
CA VAL A 169 -7.47 13.40 8.97
C VAL A 169 -7.87 14.17 10.23
N HIS A 170 -9.17 14.28 10.50
CA HIS A 170 -9.68 15.00 11.65
C HIS A 170 -9.44 14.25 12.95
N HIS A 171 -8.55 14.76 13.83
CA HIS A 171 -8.08 14.08 15.04
C HIS A 171 -9.21 13.60 15.96
N ARG A 172 -10.22 14.45 16.23
CA ARG A 172 -11.32 14.08 17.14
C ARG A 172 -12.19 12.96 16.58
N LEU A 173 -12.45 12.95 15.26
CA LEU A 173 -13.21 11.88 14.60
C LEU A 173 -12.41 10.57 14.62
N LEU A 174 -11.12 10.63 14.33
CA LEU A 174 -10.23 9.47 14.44
C LEU A 174 -10.23 8.90 15.86
N MET A 175 -10.06 9.74 16.89
CA MET A 175 -10.09 9.29 18.29
C MET A 175 -11.45 8.73 18.69
N LYS A 176 -12.56 9.26 18.14
CA LYS A 176 -13.90 8.69 18.33
C LYS A 176 -14.00 7.29 17.73
N ALA A 177 -13.48 7.09 16.52
CA ALA A 177 -13.44 5.77 15.89
C ALA A 177 -12.60 4.78 16.70
N VAL A 178 -11.40 5.20 17.16
CA VAL A 178 -10.54 4.36 17.99
C VAL A 178 -11.21 3.95 19.32
N ARG A 179 -11.93 4.86 19.97
CA ARG A 179 -12.65 4.60 21.24
C ARG A 179 -13.76 3.56 21.12
N ARG A 180 -14.19 3.19 19.91
CA ARG A 180 -15.16 2.09 19.76
C ARG A 180 -14.59 0.75 20.20
N ARG A 181 -13.27 0.56 20.06
CA ARG A 181 -12.58 -0.70 20.34
C ARG A 181 -11.61 -0.62 21.52
N ILE A 182 -11.21 0.58 21.93
CA ILE A 182 -10.24 0.79 23.02
C ILE A 182 -10.85 1.71 24.07
N SER A 183 -10.82 1.25 25.34
CA SER A 183 -11.29 2.01 26.51
C SER A 183 -10.16 2.35 27.51
N ASP A 184 -8.90 1.99 27.21
CA ASP A 184 -7.73 2.35 28.01
C ASP A 184 -7.41 3.85 27.89
N ALA A 185 -7.75 4.63 28.91
CA ALA A 185 -7.57 6.09 28.91
C ALA A 185 -6.11 6.51 28.75
N ARG A 186 -5.16 5.79 29.40
CA ARG A 186 -3.74 6.11 29.34
C ARG A 186 -3.18 5.81 27.93
N PHE A 187 -3.58 4.70 27.33
CA PHE A 187 -3.25 4.38 25.95
C PHE A 187 -3.82 5.41 24.96
N MET A 188 -5.06 5.83 25.17
CA MET A 188 -5.68 6.88 24.33
C MET A 188 -4.97 8.23 24.47
N THR A 189 -4.48 8.58 25.66
CA THR A 189 -3.66 9.78 25.88
C THR A 189 -2.33 9.67 25.13
N LEU A 190 -1.67 8.52 25.18
CA LEU A 190 -0.44 8.27 24.42
C LEU A 190 -0.65 8.40 22.91
N LEU A 191 -1.74 7.81 22.38
CA LEU A 191 -2.09 7.93 20.99
C LEU A 191 -2.36 9.38 20.60
N TRP A 192 -3.09 10.13 21.44
CA TRP A 192 -3.33 11.55 21.23
C TRP A 192 -2.04 12.37 21.18
N LYS A 193 -1.11 12.16 22.11
CA LYS A 193 0.21 12.79 22.08
C LYS A 193 0.96 12.47 20.81
N THR A 194 0.89 11.23 20.35
CA THR A 194 1.57 10.76 19.13
C THR A 194 1.06 11.44 17.86
N ILE A 195 -0.25 11.60 17.69
CA ILE A 195 -0.82 12.28 16.51
C ILE A 195 -0.63 13.80 16.57
N LYS A 196 -0.51 14.36 17.77
CA LYS A 196 -0.30 15.79 18.03
C LYS A 196 1.16 16.22 18.05
N ALA A 197 2.12 15.32 17.90
CA ALA A 197 3.54 15.62 18.04
C ALA A 197 4.08 16.70 17.08
N GLY A 198 3.38 16.98 15.98
CA GLY A 198 3.77 18.00 15.01
C GLY A 198 5.01 17.58 14.19
N HIS A 199 5.61 18.57 13.55
CA HIS A 199 6.82 18.38 12.76
C HIS A 199 7.71 19.62 12.75
N ILE A 200 9.00 19.43 12.49
CA ILE A 200 9.95 20.52 12.23
C ILE A 200 10.18 20.60 10.71
N ASP A 201 9.92 21.77 10.16
CA ASP A 201 10.11 22.11 8.75
C ASP A 201 11.07 23.30 8.63
N VAL A 202 12.21 23.11 7.97
CA VAL A 202 13.26 24.13 7.82
C VAL A 202 13.62 24.79 9.17
N GLY A 203 13.77 23.97 10.24
CA GLY A 203 14.11 24.45 11.59
C GLY A 203 12.94 25.02 12.41
N LEU A 204 11.75 25.20 11.83
CA LEU A 204 10.59 25.76 12.51
C LEU A 204 9.62 24.65 12.95
N PHE A 205 9.19 24.67 14.21
CA PHE A 205 8.15 23.77 14.71
C PHE A 205 6.78 24.17 14.15
N ARG A 206 6.04 23.16 13.67
CA ARG A 206 4.65 23.29 13.25
C ARG A 206 3.78 22.30 13.99
N ALA A 207 2.83 22.80 14.74
CA ALA A 207 1.87 21.96 15.46
C ALA A 207 0.93 21.26 14.47
N ALA A 208 0.53 20.02 14.79
CA ALA A 208 -0.48 19.31 14.04
C ALA A 208 -1.88 19.64 14.59
N SER A 209 -2.66 20.44 13.85
CA SER A 209 -4.08 20.70 14.13
C SER A 209 -4.96 19.55 13.63
N GLU A 210 -4.60 18.96 12.51
CA GLU A 210 -5.22 17.84 11.82
C GLU A 210 -4.13 16.97 11.15
N GLY A 211 -4.54 15.86 10.59
CA GLY A 211 -3.64 14.95 9.87
C GLY A 211 -2.91 13.96 10.77
N VAL A 212 -2.37 12.94 10.12
CA VAL A 212 -1.46 11.96 10.73
C VAL A 212 -0.12 12.03 10.01
N PRO A 213 1.03 11.91 10.71
CA PRO A 213 2.33 12.09 10.08
C PRO A 213 2.54 11.14 8.90
N GLN A 214 2.71 11.66 7.68
CA GLN A 214 3.14 10.84 6.55
C GLN A 214 4.55 10.29 6.84
N GLY A 215 4.65 8.97 7.07
CA GLY A 215 5.88 8.30 7.46
C GLY A 215 5.91 7.83 8.91
N GLY A 216 4.92 8.16 9.72
CA GLY A 216 4.70 7.54 11.03
C GLY A 216 4.38 6.05 10.88
N VAL A 217 4.91 5.22 11.78
CA VAL A 217 4.74 3.75 11.74
C VAL A 217 3.27 3.35 11.92
N ILE A 218 2.53 4.05 12.77
CA ILE A 218 1.13 3.76 13.07
C ILE A 218 0.15 4.44 12.10
N SER A 219 0.59 5.46 11.35
CA SER A 219 -0.28 6.28 10.49
C SER A 219 -1.08 5.48 9.45
N PRO A 220 -0.55 4.42 8.80
CA PRO A 220 -1.31 3.60 7.89
C PRO A 220 -2.51 2.88 8.54
N LEU A 221 -2.35 2.39 9.77
CA LEU A 221 -3.46 1.77 10.51
C LEU A 221 -4.52 2.81 10.88
N LEU A 222 -4.11 3.96 11.39
CA LEU A 222 -5.04 5.06 11.76
C LEU A 222 -5.82 5.55 10.53
N SER A 223 -5.13 5.63 9.39
CA SER A 223 -5.74 5.92 8.09
C SER A 223 -6.84 4.91 7.75
N ASN A 224 -6.56 3.61 7.87
CA ASN A 224 -7.55 2.58 7.59
C ASN A 224 -8.72 2.60 8.59
N ILE A 225 -8.48 2.91 9.88
CA ILE A 225 -9.54 3.05 10.89
C ILE A 225 -10.51 4.16 10.50
N MET A 226 -9.99 5.32 10.06
CA MET A 226 -10.84 6.43 9.64
C MET A 226 -11.65 6.10 8.38
N LEU A 227 -11.02 5.50 7.37
CA LEU A 227 -11.68 5.14 6.12
C LEU A 227 -12.61 3.93 6.24
N ASN A 228 -12.46 3.11 7.28
CA ASN A 228 -13.40 2.02 7.53
C ASN A 228 -14.83 2.53 7.78
N GLU A 229 -15.01 3.75 8.28
CA GLU A 229 -16.32 4.37 8.39
C GLU A 229 -17.01 4.52 7.02
N PHE A 230 -16.23 4.91 6.01
CA PHE A 230 -16.71 4.99 4.63
C PHE A 230 -16.96 3.59 4.04
N ASP A 231 -16.08 2.61 4.34
CA ASP A 231 -16.27 1.23 3.91
C ASP A 231 -17.57 0.65 4.47
N GLN A 232 -17.87 0.87 5.77
CA GLN A 232 -19.09 0.40 6.41
C GLN A 232 -20.33 1.09 5.86
N TYR A 233 -20.28 2.41 5.64
CA TYR A 233 -21.36 3.12 4.96
C TYR A 233 -21.70 2.50 3.59
N LEU A 234 -20.71 2.23 2.77
CA LEU A 234 -20.92 1.58 1.47
C LEU A 234 -21.42 0.15 1.61
N HIS A 235 -20.96 -0.58 2.65
CA HIS A 235 -21.42 -1.93 2.93
C HIS A 235 -22.93 -1.92 3.24
N GLU A 236 -23.35 -1.10 4.16
CA GLU A 236 -24.76 -1.00 4.57
C GLU A 236 -25.64 -0.51 3.40
N ARG A 237 -25.17 0.45 2.65
CA ARG A 237 -25.93 1.11 1.59
C ARG A 237 -26.07 0.28 0.31
N TYR A 238 -25.00 -0.45 -0.09
CA TYR A 238 -24.91 -1.09 -1.41
C TYR A 238 -24.43 -2.55 -1.41
N LEU A 239 -23.59 -2.97 -0.45
CA LEU A 239 -22.82 -4.20 -0.58
C LEU A 239 -23.36 -5.35 0.26
N SER A 240 -24.05 -5.09 1.37
CA SER A 240 -24.61 -6.11 2.26
C SER A 240 -25.65 -6.96 1.54
N GLY A 241 -25.89 -8.17 2.04
CA GLY A 241 -26.94 -9.05 1.52
C GLY A 241 -28.31 -8.40 1.54
N LYS A 242 -28.62 -7.64 2.61
CA LYS A 242 -29.86 -6.86 2.74
C LYS A 242 -29.92 -5.77 1.66
N ALA A 243 -28.90 -4.92 1.54
CA ALA A 243 -28.86 -3.84 0.55
C ALA A 243 -28.99 -4.34 -0.90
N ARG A 244 -28.47 -5.55 -1.19
CA ARG A 244 -28.61 -6.19 -2.51
C ARG A 244 -29.99 -6.75 -2.78
N LYS A 245 -30.71 -7.19 -1.74
CA LYS A 245 -32.11 -7.64 -1.86
C LYS A 245 -33.04 -6.45 -2.00
N ASP A 246 -32.80 -5.38 -1.25
CA ASP A 246 -33.62 -4.15 -1.22
C ASP A 246 -33.25 -3.18 -2.36
N ARG A 247 -32.90 -3.69 -3.54
CA ARG A 247 -32.60 -2.85 -4.71
C ARG A 247 -33.81 -2.11 -5.24
N TRP A 248 -34.99 -2.65 -5.05
CA TRP A 248 -36.24 -1.98 -5.35
C TRP A 248 -36.71 -1.19 -4.13
N TYR A 249 -37.06 0.05 -4.31
CA TYR A 249 -37.65 0.87 -3.29
C TYR A 249 -38.87 1.61 -3.84
N TRP A 250 -39.85 1.80 -2.96
CA TRP A 250 -41.05 2.52 -3.30
C TRP A 250 -40.80 4.02 -3.30
N ASN A 251 -41.14 4.71 -4.38
CA ASN A 251 -41.03 6.16 -4.47
C ASN A 251 -42.39 6.81 -4.15
N ASN A 252 -42.54 7.28 -2.93
CA ASN A 252 -43.77 7.92 -2.46
C ASN A 252 -44.03 9.29 -3.09
N SER A 253 -43.08 9.88 -3.80
CA SER A 253 -43.24 11.17 -4.49
C SER A 253 -44.09 11.08 -5.75
N ILE A 254 -44.28 9.87 -6.29
CA ILE A 254 -45.13 9.63 -7.46
C ILE A 254 -46.54 9.25 -6.98
N GLN A 255 -47.54 10.01 -7.38
CA GLN A 255 -48.91 9.74 -7.00
C GLN A 255 -49.40 8.36 -7.47
N ARG A 256 -50.09 7.63 -6.58
CA ARG A 256 -50.69 6.34 -6.92
C ARG A 256 -51.80 6.53 -7.93
N GLY A 257 -51.54 6.12 -9.15
CA GLY A 257 -52.56 6.01 -10.21
C GLY A 257 -52.72 4.55 -10.62
N ARG A 258 -53.42 4.24 -11.67
CA ARG A 258 -53.83 2.91 -12.18
C ARG A 258 -52.67 1.88 -12.21
N SER A 259 -52.95 0.59 -12.43
CA SER A 259 -52.03 -0.56 -12.34
C SER A 259 -50.68 -0.41 -13.07
N THR A 260 -50.59 0.41 -14.10
CA THR A 260 -49.34 0.80 -14.80
C THR A 260 -48.46 1.70 -13.94
N ALA A 261 -49.01 2.53 -13.09
CA ALA A 261 -48.30 3.44 -12.22
C ALA A 261 -47.59 2.73 -11.02
N VAL A 262 -47.96 1.50 -10.72
CA VAL A 262 -47.27 0.70 -9.69
C VAL A 262 -45.84 0.43 -10.08
N ARG A 263 -45.51 0.21 -11.34
CA ARG A 263 -44.14 0.04 -11.83
C ARG A 263 -43.33 1.33 -11.78
N GLU A 264 -43.96 2.47 -12.05
CA GLU A 264 -43.30 3.78 -12.04
C GLU A 264 -42.89 4.22 -10.62
N ASN A 265 -43.64 3.80 -9.60
CA ASN A 265 -43.33 4.08 -8.22
C ASN A 265 -42.16 3.25 -7.68
N TRP A 266 -41.78 2.15 -8.33
CA TRP A 266 -40.66 1.32 -7.94
C TRP A 266 -39.41 1.71 -8.74
N GLN A 267 -38.43 2.19 -8.04
CA GLN A 267 -37.16 2.58 -8.64
C GLN A 267 -36.07 1.54 -8.37
N TRP A 268 -35.30 1.26 -9.42
CA TRP A 268 -34.21 0.31 -9.35
C TRP A 268 -32.92 1.00 -8.89
N LYS A 269 -32.37 0.61 -7.77
CA LYS A 269 -31.03 1.00 -7.36
C LYS A 269 -29.99 0.25 -8.20
N PRO A 270 -28.98 0.95 -8.75
CA PRO A 270 -27.91 0.28 -9.46
C PRO A 270 -27.11 -0.62 -8.51
N ALA A 271 -26.69 -1.78 -9.00
CA ALA A 271 -25.76 -2.61 -8.25
C ALA A 271 -24.38 -1.94 -8.25
N VAL A 272 -23.76 -1.86 -7.08
CA VAL A 272 -22.44 -1.27 -6.89
C VAL A 272 -21.48 -2.35 -6.43
N ALA A 273 -20.26 -2.35 -6.99
CA ALA A 273 -19.12 -3.10 -6.46
C ALA A 273 -18.04 -2.11 -6.02
N TYR A 274 -17.17 -2.52 -5.11
CA TYR A 274 -16.23 -1.65 -4.44
C TYR A 274 -14.88 -2.31 -4.25
N CYS A 275 -13.82 -1.52 -4.31
CA CYS A 275 -12.49 -1.92 -3.90
C CYS A 275 -11.69 -0.69 -3.46
N ARG A 276 -11.04 -0.77 -2.29
CA ARG A 276 -10.18 0.29 -1.76
C ARG A 276 -8.76 -0.21 -1.49
N TYR A 277 -7.80 0.64 -1.81
CA TYR A 277 -6.41 0.44 -1.46
C TYR A 277 -5.85 1.73 -0.83
N ALA A 278 -5.79 1.80 0.49
CA ALA A 278 -5.49 3.02 1.25
C ALA A 278 -6.50 4.12 0.92
N ASP A 279 -6.05 5.26 0.42
CA ASP A 279 -6.85 6.41 -0.01
C ASP A 279 -7.40 6.30 -1.44
N ASP A 280 -6.85 5.41 -2.27
CA ASP A 280 -7.37 5.12 -3.61
C ASP A 280 -8.55 4.13 -3.55
N PHE A 281 -9.68 4.48 -4.14
CA PHE A 281 -10.82 3.56 -4.22
C PHE A 281 -11.49 3.59 -5.59
N VAL A 282 -12.17 2.50 -5.93
CA VAL A 282 -13.02 2.41 -7.11
C VAL A 282 -14.41 1.89 -6.74
N LEU A 283 -15.43 2.52 -7.33
CA LEU A 283 -16.81 2.05 -7.32
C LEU A 283 -17.18 1.66 -8.74
N ILE A 284 -17.76 0.48 -8.90
CA ILE A 284 -18.24 -0.01 -10.20
C ILE A 284 -19.75 -0.01 -10.14
N VAL A 285 -20.35 0.91 -10.92
CA VAL A 285 -21.80 1.11 -10.96
C VAL A 285 -22.38 0.38 -12.16
N LYS A 286 -23.26 -0.57 -11.88
CA LYS A 286 -24.01 -1.33 -12.91
C LYS A 286 -25.29 -0.58 -13.25
N GLY A 287 -25.18 0.47 -14.06
CA GLY A 287 -26.29 1.35 -14.37
C GLY A 287 -25.95 2.40 -15.44
N THR A 288 -26.63 3.54 -15.38
CA THR A 288 -26.40 4.68 -16.26
C THR A 288 -25.28 5.58 -15.73
N LYS A 289 -24.77 6.47 -16.59
CA LYS A 289 -23.78 7.48 -16.20
C LYS A 289 -24.35 8.43 -15.14
N ALA A 290 -25.59 8.87 -15.29
CA ALA A 290 -26.28 9.73 -14.33
C ALA A 290 -26.39 9.09 -12.94
N GLN A 291 -26.65 7.75 -12.87
CA GLN A 291 -26.62 7.02 -11.60
C GLN A 291 -25.22 6.99 -10.97
N ALA A 292 -24.18 6.84 -11.79
CA ALA A 292 -22.81 6.90 -11.29
C ALA A 292 -22.45 8.31 -10.78
N GLU A 293 -22.89 9.35 -11.46
CA GLU A 293 -22.73 10.75 -11.01
C GLU A 293 -23.44 11.00 -9.68
N ALA A 294 -24.69 10.54 -9.52
CA ALA A 294 -25.44 10.64 -8.28
C ALA A 294 -24.73 9.92 -7.12
N ILE A 295 -24.22 8.70 -7.36
CA ILE A 295 -23.45 7.95 -6.32
C ILE A 295 -22.15 8.66 -5.97
N ARG A 296 -21.45 9.26 -6.92
CA ARG A 296 -20.25 10.07 -6.65
C ARG A 296 -20.56 11.23 -5.72
N GLU A 297 -21.65 11.97 -6.00
CA GLU A 297 -22.07 13.10 -5.15
C GLU A 297 -22.52 12.63 -3.74
N GLU A 298 -23.22 11.50 -3.66
CA GLU A 298 -23.56 10.87 -2.37
C GLU A 298 -22.29 10.53 -1.56
N CYS A 299 -21.29 9.89 -2.20
CA CYS A 299 -20.00 9.59 -1.56
C CYS A 299 -19.26 10.87 -1.13
N ARG A 300 -19.29 11.92 -1.94
CA ARG A 300 -18.73 13.24 -1.59
C ARG A 300 -19.40 13.78 -0.34
N GLY A 301 -20.73 13.77 -0.30
CA GLY A 301 -21.49 14.23 0.86
C GLY A 301 -21.14 13.50 2.15
N VAL A 302 -20.94 12.19 2.10
CA VAL A 302 -20.51 11.39 3.27
C VAL A 302 -19.07 11.69 3.68
N LEU A 303 -18.14 11.73 2.73
CA LEU A 303 -16.73 11.99 3.00
C LEU A 303 -16.53 13.39 3.58
N GLU A 304 -17.12 14.42 2.97
CA GLU A 304 -16.96 15.82 3.39
C GLU A 304 -17.82 16.16 4.62
N GLY A 305 -19.07 15.69 4.64
CA GLY A 305 -20.00 15.97 5.73
C GLY A 305 -19.65 15.23 7.02
N SER A 306 -19.53 13.91 6.96
CA SER A 306 -19.37 13.06 8.15
C SER A 306 -17.91 12.88 8.56
N LEU A 307 -17.00 12.70 7.59
CA LEU A 307 -15.59 12.37 7.86
C LEU A 307 -14.65 13.55 7.77
N LYS A 308 -15.13 14.70 7.25
CA LYS A 308 -14.33 15.92 7.01
C LYS A 308 -13.15 15.69 6.06
N LEU A 309 -13.30 14.72 5.15
CA LEU A 309 -12.32 14.39 4.12
C LEU A 309 -12.75 14.96 2.78
N ARG A 310 -11.83 15.56 2.03
CA ARG A 310 -12.15 16.16 0.73
C ARG A 310 -11.91 15.20 -0.42
N LEU A 311 -12.96 14.96 -1.21
CA LEU A 311 -12.84 14.25 -2.46
C LEU A 311 -12.21 15.17 -3.53
N ASN A 312 -11.15 14.71 -4.18
CA ASN A 312 -10.52 15.45 -5.26
C ASN A 312 -11.33 15.31 -6.55
N MET A 313 -12.22 16.26 -6.82
CA MET A 313 -13.14 16.22 -7.96
C MET A 313 -12.41 16.26 -9.31
N ASP A 314 -11.25 16.92 -9.42
CA ASP A 314 -10.47 16.99 -10.67
C ASP A 314 -9.88 15.63 -11.05
N LYS A 315 -9.55 14.79 -10.05
CA LYS A 315 -9.01 13.46 -10.24
C LYS A 315 -10.07 12.37 -10.15
N THR A 316 -11.21 12.64 -9.52
CA THR A 316 -12.31 11.69 -9.40
C THR A 316 -13.07 11.61 -10.71
N LYS A 317 -12.68 10.65 -11.55
CA LYS A 317 -13.24 10.46 -12.89
C LYS A 317 -14.33 9.42 -12.88
N ILE A 318 -15.28 9.59 -13.80
CA ILE A 318 -16.29 8.58 -14.12
C ILE A 318 -16.01 8.09 -15.54
N THR A 319 -15.53 6.85 -15.64
CA THR A 319 -15.05 6.27 -16.89
C THR A 319 -15.88 5.03 -17.23
N HIS A 320 -16.25 4.85 -18.49
CA HIS A 320 -16.88 3.60 -18.92
C HIS A 320 -15.83 2.47 -19.01
N VAL A 321 -16.17 1.26 -18.57
CA VAL A 321 -15.23 0.15 -18.51
C VAL A 321 -14.59 -0.20 -19.86
N ASN A 322 -15.26 0.10 -20.98
CA ASN A 322 -14.73 -0.15 -22.32
C ASN A 322 -13.63 0.84 -22.72
N ASP A 323 -13.64 2.05 -22.15
CA ASP A 323 -12.60 3.06 -22.40
C ASP A 323 -11.33 2.75 -21.59
N GLY A 324 -11.51 2.04 -20.47
CA GLY A 324 -10.47 1.62 -19.55
C GLY A 324 -10.04 2.73 -18.61
N PHE A 325 -9.70 2.34 -17.40
CA PHE A 325 -9.29 3.23 -16.31
C PHE A 325 -7.97 2.75 -15.71
N ILE A 326 -7.33 3.62 -14.91
CA ILE A 326 -6.06 3.29 -14.25
C ILE A 326 -6.30 3.16 -12.75
N PHE A 327 -6.08 1.96 -12.22
CA PHE A 327 -6.12 1.72 -10.78
C PHE A 327 -4.83 1.08 -10.31
N LEU A 328 -4.22 1.64 -9.26
CA LEU A 328 -2.96 1.15 -8.65
C LEU A 328 -1.85 0.90 -9.68
N GLY A 329 -1.73 1.80 -10.66
CA GLY A 329 -0.70 1.69 -11.70
C GLY A 329 -0.96 0.64 -12.79
N HIS A 330 -2.14 0.03 -12.82
CA HIS A 330 -2.58 -0.92 -13.84
C HIS A 330 -3.72 -0.30 -14.66
N ARG A 331 -3.67 -0.44 -15.98
CA ARG A 331 -4.81 -0.09 -16.83
C ARG A 331 -5.74 -1.28 -16.93
N ILE A 332 -6.97 -1.12 -16.46
CA ILE A 332 -8.02 -2.13 -16.49
C ILE A 332 -9.01 -1.71 -17.59
N ILE A 333 -9.32 -2.63 -18.50
CA ILE A 333 -10.18 -2.35 -19.65
C ILE A 333 -10.92 -3.61 -20.06
N ARG A 334 -12.15 -3.46 -20.54
CA ARG A 334 -12.90 -4.55 -21.17
C ARG A 334 -12.68 -4.51 -22.68
N LYS A 335 -12.20 -5.59 -23.25
CA LYS A 335 -11.93 -5.74 -24.68
C LYS A 335 -12.56 -7.01 -25.23
N ARG A 336 -12.92 -6.96 -26.50
CA ARG A 336 -13.37 -8.14 -27.23
C ARG A 336 -12.17 -9.06 -27.51
N SER A 337 -12.31 -10.34 -27.14
CA SER A 337 -11.31 -11.36 -27.46
C SER A 337 -11.38 -11.73 -28.96
N ARG A 338 -10.40 -12.48 -29.45
CA ARG A 338 -10.40 -13.01 -30.81
C ARG A 338 -11.59 -13.94 -31.11
N TYR A 339 -12.24 -14.46 -30.06
CA TYR A 339 -13.41 -15.32 -30.16
C TYR A 339 -14.74 -14.55 -30.03
N GLY A 340 -14.71 -13.22 -30.05
CA GLY A 340 -15.90 -12.38 -29.92
C GLY A 340 -16.34 -12.07 -28.49
N GLU A 341 -15.83 -12.77 -27.48
CA GLU A 341 -16.21 -12.57 -26.07
C GLU A 341 -15.59 -11.29 -25.48
N MET A 342 -16.34 -10.59 -24.64
CA MET A 342 -15.84 -9.46 -23.88
C MET A 342 -15.09 -9.93 -22.64
N ARG A 343 -13.80 -9.63 -22.56
CA ARG A 343 -12.93 -9.98 -21.43
C ARG A 343 -12.35 -8.76 -20.77
N VAL A 344 -12.30 -8.79 -19.44
CA VAL A 344 -11.63 -7.77 -18.64
C VAL A 344 -10.14 -8.13 -18.50
N VAL A 345 -9.29 -7.22 -18.95
CA VAL A 345 -7.84 -7.38 -18.91
C VAL A 345 -7.18 -6.25 -18.14
N SER A 346 -6.08 -6.58 -17.46
CA SER A 346 -5.20 -5.61 -16.84
C SER A 346 -3.92 -5.50 -17.64
N THR A 347 -3.52 -4.30 -18.01
CA THR A 347 -2.33 -4.05 -18.83
C THR A 347 -1.42 -3.00 -18.21
N ILE A 348 -0.18 -2.94 -18.65
CA ILE A 348 0.77 -1.92 -18.22
C ILE A 348 0.45 -0.62 -18.97
N PRO A 349 0.21 0.52 -18.26
CA PRO A 349 0.04 1.81 -18.91
C PRO A 349 1.29 2.18 -19.74
N GLN A 350 1.08 2.63 -20.97
CA GLN A 350 2.20 2.96 -21.88
C GLN A 350 3.13 4.03 -21.30
N GLU A 351 2.58 5.05 -20.66
CA GLU A 351 3.33 6.10 -20.01
C GLU A 351 4.26 5.54 -18.93
N LYS A 352 3.76 4.63 -18.08
CA LYS A 352 4.58 3.97 -17.03
C LYS A 352 5.74 3.16 -17.64
N ALA A 353 5.50 2.47 -18.77
CA ALA A 353 6.54 1.73 -19.47
C ALA A 353 7.61 2.67 -20.06
N ARG A 354 7.19 3.79 -20.70
CA ARG A 354 8.11 4.79 -21.24
C ARG A 354 8.93 5.46 -20.14
N ASN A 355 8.30 5.89 -19.05
CA ASN A 355 8.97 6.52 -17.93
C ASN A 355 9.96 5.58 -17.24
N PHE A 356 9.64 4.29 -17.15
CA PHE A 356 10.55 3.30 -16.62
C PHE A 356 11.77 3.10 -17.55
N ALA A 357 11.54 2.95 -18.86
CA ALA A 357 12.62 2.86 -19.84
C ALA A 357 13.53 4.11 -19.82
N ALA A 358 12.95 5.31 -19.72
CA ALA A 358 13.68 6.55 -19.58
C ALA A 358 14.54 6.59 -18.30
N SER A 359 14.02 6.11 -17.16
CA SER A 359 14.76 6.05 -15.90
C SER A 359 15.96 5.09 -15.95
N LEU A 360 15.85 3.99 -16.71
CA LEU A 360 16.96 3.07 -16.94
C LEU A 360 18.00 3.66 -17.90
N THR A 361 17.53 4.39 -18.92
CA THR A 361 18.42 5.12 -19.83
C THR A 361 19.20 6.21 -19.12
N ALA A 362 18.55 6.98 -18.23
CA ALA A 362 19.20 8.02 -17.44
C ALA A 362 20.31 7.44 -16.53
N LEU A 363 20.10 6.26 -15.95
CA LEU A 363 21.13 5.58 -15.16
C LEU A 363 22.39 5.24 -15.97
N LEU A 364 22.21 4.93 -17.26
CA LEU A 364 23.30 4.61 -18.21
C LEU A 364 23.89 5.85 -18.91
N SER A 365 23.49 7.06 -18.51
CA SER A 365 23.99 8.29 -19.09
C SER A 365 25.06 8.91 -18.19
N GLY A 366 26.30 9.00 -18.67
CA GLY A 366 27.33 9.85 -18.08
C GLY A 366 28.17 9.25 -16.94
N ASN A 367 27.84 8.11 -16.34
CA ASN A 367 28.63 7.50 -15.28
C ASN A 367 29.50 6.35 -15.77
N TYR A 368 30.58 6.68 -16.46
CA TYR A 368 31.52 5.67 -17.06
C TYR A 368 32.59 5.19 -16.06
N SER A 369 32.74 5.81 -14.90
CA SER A 369 33.63 5.36 -13.82
C SER A 369 33.11 4.14 -13.07
N GLU A 370 31.77 4.01 -12.98
CA GLU A 370 31.07 2.90 -12.31
C GLU A 370 31.55 1.53 -12.82
N SER A 371 31.70 0.55 -11.94
CA SER A 371 31.99 -0.84 -12.33
C SER A 371 30.89 -1.41 -13.23
N LYS A 372 31.26 -2.16 -14.26
CA LYS A 372 30.27 -2.82 -15.14
C LYS A 372 29.37 -3.81 -14.40
N VAL A 373 29.91 -4.43 -13.36
CA VAL A 373 29.17 -5.40 -12.52
C VAL A 373 28.17 -4.66 -11.63
N ASP A 374 28.59 -3.58 -10.96
CA ASP A 374 27.73 -2.78 -10.11
C ASP A 374 26.62 -2.09 -10.92
N MET A 375 26.92 -1.61 -12.12
CA MET A 375 25.93 -1.08 -13.06
C MET A 375 24.89 -2.13 -13.43
N ALA A 376 25.33 -3.36 -13.77
CA ALA A 376 24.40 -4.46 -14.08
C ALA A 376 23.55 -4.85 -12.88
N GLU A 377 24.13 -4.87 -11.68
CA GLU A 377 23.39 -5.13 -10.44
C GLU A 377 22.32 -4.06 -10.18
N GLN A 378 22.64 -2.79 -10.35
CA GLN A 378 21.69 -1.68 -10.21
C GLN A 378 20.52 -1.80 -11.21
N LEU A 379 20.84 -2.11 -12.49
CA LEU A 379 19.82 -2.37 -13.51
C LEU A 379 18.94 -3.57 -13.13
N ASN A 380 19.58 -4.68 -12.74
CA ASN A 380 18.89 -5.91 -12.34
C ASN A 380 17.93 -5.69 -11.17
N ARG A 381 18.34 -4.90 -10.17
CA ARG A 381 17.49 -4.56 -9.01
C ARG A 381 16.23 -3.82 -9.44
N LYS A 382 16.37 -2.83 -10.34
CA LYS A 382 15.22 -2.09 -10.90
C LYS A 382 14.33 -2.98 -11.79
N LEU A 383 14.94 -3.76 -12.70
CA LEU A 383 14.22 -4.66 -13.61
C LEU A 383 13.45 -5.73 -12.85
N LYS A 384 14.06 -6.41 -11.87
CA LYS A 384 13.41 -7.44 -11.04
C LYS A 384 12.24 -6.85 -10.24
N GLY A 385 12.42 -5.68 -9.62
CA GLY A 385 11.35 -5.00 -8.87
C GLY A 385 10.14 -4.66 -9.76
N TRP A 386 10.41 -4.11 -10.94
CA TRP A 386 9.37 -3.76 -11.91
C TRP A 386 8.67 -5.00 -12.49
N ALA A 387 9.42 -6.05 -12.79
CA ALA A 387 8.90 -7.34 -13.24
C ALA A 387 7.98 -7.99 -12.20
N MET A 388 8.35 -7.94 -10.92
CA MET A 388 7.53 -8.47 -9.83
C MET A 388 6.21 -7.69 -9.66
N PHE A 389 6.24 -6.37 -9.85
CA PHE A 389 5.03 -5.57 -9.77
C PHE A 389 4.04 -5.89 -10.89
N TYR A 390 4.52 -6.12 -12.12
CA TYR A 390 3.68 -6.40 -13.28
C TYR A 390 3.61 -7.88 -13.69
N GLN A 391 4.02 -8.80 -12.80
CA GLN A 391 4.12 -10.23 -13.14
C GLN A 391 2.79 -10.90 -13.54
N PHE A 392 1.65 -10.37 -13.06
CA PHE A 392 0.31 -10.95 -13.28
C PHE A 392 -0.56 -10.18 -14.27
N VAL A 393 0.00 -9.20 -14.97
CA VAL A 393 -0.75 -8.46 -15.99
C VAL A 393 -0.90 -9.24 -17.29
N ASP A 394 -1.99 -8.98 -17.97
CA ASP A 394 -2.26 -9.55 -19.27
C ASP A 394 -1.40 -8.84 -20.35
N PHE A 395 -1.00 -9.57 -21.40
CA PHE A 395 -0.25 -9.05 -22.56
C PHE A 395 1.08 -8.33 -22.23
N LYS A 396 1.74 -8.68 -21.14
CA LYS A 396 2.99 -8.07 -20.70
C LYS A 396 4.17 -8.28 -21.67
N ALA A 397 4.17 -9.36 -22.45
CA ALA A 397 5.31 -9.76 -23.28
C ALA A 397 5.79 -8.65 -24.23
N LYS A 398 4.86 -7.92 -24.87
CA LYS A 398 5.18 -6.81 -25.79
C LYS A 398 5.92 -5.66 -25.08
N VAL A 399 5.45 -5.29 -23.90
CA VAL A 399 6.07 -4.22 -23.09
C VAL A 399 7.41 -4.68 -22.52
N PHE A 400 7.48 -5.91 -22.05
CA PHE A 400 8.72 -6.50 -21.53
C PHE A 400 9.79 -6.59 -22.60
N SER A 401 9.45 -7.05 -23.81
CA SER A 401 10.38 -7.07 -24.95
C SER A 401 10.87 -5.68 -25.33
N TYR A 402 10.00 -4.67 -25.28
CA TYR A 402 10.40 -3.28 -25.54
C TYR A 402 11.45 -2.82 -24.53
N ILE A 403 11.22 -3.01 -23.23
CA ILE A 403 12.16 -2.57 -22.19
C ILE A 403 13.46 -3.37 -22.26
N ASP A 404 13.39 -4.69 -22.43
CA ASP A 404 14.57 -5.54 -22.59
C ASP A 404 15.45 -5.06 -23.73
N ARG A 405 14.86 -4.71 -24.89
CA ARG A 405 15.59 -4.17 -26.04
C ARG A 405 16.25 -2.83 -25.75
N VAL A 406 15.51 -1.91 -25.09
CA VAL A 406 16.07 -0.59 -24.72
C VAL A 406 17.27 -0.75 -23.79
N VAL A 407 17.13 -1.55 -22.74
CA VAL A 407 18.19 -1.75 -21.74
C VAL A 407 19.39 -2.47 -22.36
N PHE A 408 19.15 -3.51 -23.17
CA PHE A 408 20.21 -4.25 -23.83
C PHE A 408 21.12 -3.35 -24.66
N TRP A 409 20.53 -2.52 -25.53
CA TRP A 409 21.30 -1.64 -26.40
C TRP A 409 21.91 -0.43 -25.68
N LYS A 410 21.20 0.14 -24.70
CA LYS A 410 21.75 1.23 -23.89
C LYS A 410 22.96 0.79 -23.06
N LEU A 411 22.92 -0.43 -22.51
CA LEU A 411 24.06 -1.01 -21.82
C LEU A 411 25.20 -1.31 -22.80
N ALA A 412 24.91 -1.80 -24.02
CA ALA A 412 25.93 -1.99 -25.07
C ALA A 412 26.67 -0.69 -25.37
N HIS A 413 25.96 0.40 -25.60
CA HIS A 413 26.54 1.71 -25.86
C HIS A 413 27.31 2.26 -24.65
N TRP A 414 26.81 2.05 -23.44
CA TRP A 414 27.52 2.45 -22.23
C TRP A 414 28.86 1.70 -22.07
N LEU A 415 28.84 0.39 -22.28
CA LEU A 415 30.09 -0.43 -22.28
C LEU A 415 31.04 -0.02 -23.35
N ALA A 416 30.58 0.25 -24.59
CA ALA A 416 31.41 0.69 -25.71
C ALA A 416 32.12 2.01 -25.38
N ARG A 417 31.44 2.97 -24.81
CA ARG A 417 32.04 4.25 -24.37
C ARG A 417 33.02 4.07 -23.22
N LYS A 418 32.63 3.25 -22.19
CA LYS A 418 33.49 2.96 -21.04
C LYS A 418 34.83 2.35 -21.46
N TYR A 419 34.81 1.39 -22.37
CA TYR A 419 36.01 0.66 -22.80
C TYR A 419 36.60 1.19 -24.11
N ARG A 420 36.04 2.24 -24.69
CA ARG A 420 36.49 2.87 -25.93
C ARG A 420 36.68 1.84 -27.07
N THR A 421 35.72 0.94 -27.23
CA THR A 421 35.77 -0.17 -28.20
C THR A 421 34.42 -0.39 -28.87
N GLY A 422 34.42 -1.10 -30.00
CA GLY A 422 33.20 -1.37 -30.77
C GLY A 422 32.24 -2.36 -30.06
N ILE A 423 30.94 -2.14 -30.23
CA ILE A 423 29.88 -3.00 -29.63
C ILE A 423 30.02 -4.45 -30.10
N ALA A 424 30.36 -4.68 -31.39
CA ALA A 424 30.53 -6.03 -31.95
C ALA A 424 31.61 -6.83 -31.22
N PHE A 425 32.73 -6.18 -30.88
CA PHE A 425 33.82 -6.78 -30.10
C PHE A 425 33.31 -7.17 -28.70
N LEU A 426 32.66 -6.25 -28.00
CA LEU A 426 32.10 -6.53 -26.64
C LEU A 426 31.08 -7.64 -26.66
N MET A 427 30.23 -7.72 -27.68
CA MET A 427 29.25 -8.79 -27.81
C MET A 427 29.86 -10.18 -27.95
N ARG A 428 31.02 -10.30 -28.69
CA ARG A 428 31.73 -11.57 -28.78
C ARG A 428 32.18 -12.10 -27.42
N TRP A 429 32.61 -11.20 -26.52
CA TRP A 429 33.14 -11.57 -25.21
C TRP A 429 32.09 -11.68 -24.14
N TRP A 430 31.13 -10.77 -24.07
CA TRP A 430 30.21 -10.63 -22.91
C TRP A 430 28.75 -10.91 -23.23
N CYS A 431 28.34 -11.09 -24.47
CA CYS A 431 26.98 -11.43 -24.81
C CYS A 431 26.87 -12.95 -25.05
N LYS A 432 26.43 -13.67 -24.02
CA LYS A 432 26.34 -15.13 -23.98
C LYS A 432 24.95 -15.61 -23.61
N SER A 433 24.64 -16.87 -23.90
CA SER A 433 23.45 -17.54 -23.36
C SER A 433 23.75 -18.01 -21.94
N PRO A 434 23.03 -17.53 -20.91
CA PRO A 434 23.30 -17.93 -19.51
C PRO A 434 23.07 -19.41 -19.25
N LYS A 435 22.12 -20.02 -19.98
CA LYS A 435 21.78 -21.45 -19.96
C LYS A 435 21.45 -21.91 -21.37
N PRO A 436 21.62 -23.21 -21.68
CA PRO A 436 21.18 -23.78 -22.95
C PRO A 436 19.71 -23.45 -23.24
N GLY A 437 19.38 -23.03 -24.46
CA GLY A 437 18.02 -22.64 -24.87
C GLY A 437 17.58 -21.24 -24.47
N GLN A 438 18.34 -20.49 -23.66
CA GLN A 438 18.04 -19.11 -23.34
C GLN A 438 18.63 -18.13 -24.35
N SER A 439 17.93 -17.03 -24.58
CA SER A 439 18.42 -15.96 -25.45
C SER A 439 19.68 -15.31 -24.87
N LYS A 440 20.62 -14.92 -25.75
CA LYS A 440 21.84 -14.20 -25.39
C LYS A 440 21.51 -12.93 -24.61
N THR A 441 22.29 -12.64 -23.57
CA THR A 441 22.23 -11.42 -22.76
C THR A 441 23.64 -11.04 -22.30
N TRP A 442 23.79 -9.90 -21.65
CA TRP A 442 25.06 -9.44 -21.11
C TRP A 442 25.42 -10.26 -19.86
N VAL A 443 26.55 -10.94 -19.90
CA VAL A 443 27.16 -11.67 -18.79
C VAL A 443 28.46 -10.94 -18.46
N LEU A 444 28.45 -10.21 -17.36
CA LEU A 444 29.52 -9.28 -16.97
C LEU A 444 30.22 -9.81 -15.73
N PHE A 445 31.53 -9.89 -15.80
CA PHE A 445 32.39 -10.34 -14.70
C PHE A 445 33.53 -9.33 -14.49
N GLY A 446 33.88 -9.07 -13.23
CA GLY A 446 34.96 -8.14 -12.89
C GLY A 446 34.93 -7.69 -11.44
N LYS A 447 35.78 -6.73 -11.11
CA LYS A 447 35.79 -6.11 -9.77
C LYS A 447 34.64 -5.14 -9.62
N THR A 448 33.99 -5.17 -8.46
CA THR A 448 33.05 -4.14 -8.01
C THR A 448 33.80 -2.85 -7.65
N ASN A 449 33.09 -1.75 -7.42
CA ASN A 449 33.67 -0.50 -6.92
C ASN A 449 34.41 -0.67 -5.58
N HIS A 450 34.03 -1.69 -4.81
CA HIS A 450 34.69 -2.06 -3.53
C HIS A 450 35.83 -3.07 -3.70
N GLY A 451 36.27 -3.35 -4.92
CA GLY A 451 37.39 -4.25 -5.23
C GLY A 451 37.07 -5.76 -5.20
N LYS A 452 35.84 -6.15 -4.83
CA LYS A 452 35.41 -7.55 -4.78
C LYS A 452 35.17 -8.09 -6.21
N LEU A 453 35.68 -9.29 -6.50
CA LEU A 453 35.35 -10.01 -7.74
C LEU A 453 33.90 -10.50 -7.68
N SER A 454 33.11 -10.17 -8.71
CA SER A 454 31.71 -10.57 -8.84
C SER A 454 31.30 -10.73 -10.30
N GLY A 455 30.20 -11.42 -10.54
CA GLY A 455 29.61 -11.60 -11.86
C GLY A 455 28.12 -11.31 -11.85
N GLU A 456 27.64 -10.61 -12.87
CA GLU A 456 26.23 -10.27 -13.03
C GLU A 456 25.74 -10.63 -14.43
N ILE A 457 24.56 -11.21 -14.49
CA ILE A 457 23.85 -11.51 -15.74
C ILE A 457 22.72 -10.50 -15.87
N LEU A 458 22.70 -9.74 -16.96
CA LEU A 458 21.60 -8.79 -17.17
C LEU A 458 20.26 -9.52 -17.22
N TYR A 459 19.39 -9.17 -16.27
CA TYR A 459 18.06 -9.75 -16.15
C TYR A 459 17.19 -9.40 -17.35
N ARG A 460 16.48 -10.39 -17.88
CA ARG A 460 15.52 -10.20 -18.98
C ARG A 460 14.11 -10.38 -18.47
N LEU A 461 13.27 -9.35 -18.67
CA LEU A 461 11.88 -9.32 -18.25
C LEU A 461 11.06 -10.43 -18.92
N VAL A 462 11.29 -10.66 -20.22
CA VAL A 462 10.60 -11.69 -21.01
C VAL A 462 10.84 -13.10 -20.44
N GLY A 463 12.00 -13.34 -19.85
CA GLY A 463 12.34 -14.61 -19.23
C GLY A 463 11.49 -14.99 -17.99
N GLN A 464 10.72 -14.03 -17.45
CA GLN A 464 9.86 -14.31 -16.29
C GLN A 464 8.67 -15.26 -16.60
N GLY A 465 8.29 -15.40 -17.88
CA GLY A 465 7.13 -16.20 -18.29
C GLY A 465 5.79 -15.64 -17.79
N ASN A 466 4.72 -16.34 -18.08
CA ASN A 466 3.39 -16.00 -17.60
C ASN A 466 3.15 -16.65 -16.24
N LYS A 467 2.81 -15.84 -15.25
CA LYS A 467 2.45 -16.31 -13.92
C LYS A 467 0.97 -16.08 -13.69
N LEU A 468 0.28 -17.09 -13.17
CA LEU A 468 -1.08 -16.96 -12.69
C LEU A 468 -1.05 -16.49 -11.24
N PHE A 469 -1.83 -15.47 -10.95
CA PHE A 469 -2.05 -15.06 -9.57
C PHE A 469 -2.96 -16.10 -8.90
N ARG A 470 -2.38 -16.95 -8.05
CA ARG A 470 -3.14 -17.86 -7.19
C ARG A 470 -3.78 -17.05 -6.08
N TRP A 471 -4.99 -16.64 -6.35
CA TRP A 471 -5.74 -15.85 -5.40
C TRP A 471 -6.27 -16.73 -4.28
N ARG A 472 -5.70 -16.57 -3.13
CA ARG A 472 -6.39 -16.94 -1.88
C ARG A 472 -6.99 -15.65 -1.36
N LEU A 473 -8.30 -15.59 -1.24
CA LEU A 473 -8.94 -14.53 -0.48
C LEU A 473 -8.27 -14.51 0.88
N PRO A 474 -7.78 -13.35 1.33
CA PRO A 474 -7.41 -13.22 2.72
C PRO A 474 -8.71 -13.26 3.54
N GLU A 475 -9.20 -14.49 3.74
CA GLU A 475 -10.37 -14.74 4.54
C GLU A 475 -10.03 -14.49 5.99
N GLY A 476 -10.72 -13.54 6.58
CA GLY A 476 -10.62 -13.25 7.99
C GLY A 476 -9.35 -12.52 8.43
N ASN A 477 -9.23 -12.40 9.72
CA ASN A 477 -8.11 -11.79 10.41
C ASN A 477 -6.89 -12.73 10.38
N PRO A 478 -5.75 -12.35 9.81
CA PRO A 478 -4.57 -13.21 9.68
C PRO A 478 -3.98 -13.65 11.03
N TYR A 479 -4.26 -12.92 12.10
CA TYR A 479 -3.84 -13.26 13.46
C TYR A 479 -4.61 -14.44 14.07
N LEU A 480 -5.74 -14.84 13.48
CA LEU A 480 -6.55 -15.98 13.94
C LEU A 480 -6.13 -17.32 13.35
N ARG A 481 -5.32 -17.32 12.29
CA ARG A 481 -4.91 -18.57 11.62
C ARG A 481 -4.00 -19.42 12.49
N THR A 482 -4.31 -20.70 12.60
CA THR A 482 -3.54 -21.66 13.40
C THR A 482 -2.36 -22.28 12.66
N GLU A 483 -2.39 -22.36 11.32
CA GLU A 483 -1.54 -23.24 10.54
C GLU A 483 -0.19 -22.66 10.08
N THR A 484 0.14 -21.42 10.35
CA THR A 484 1.30 -20.86 9.67
C THR A 484 2.38 -20.36 10.58
N ARG A 485 2.64 -20.89 11.73
CA ARG A 485 3.73 -20.15 12.39
C ARG A 485 4.39 -20.73 13.61
N ASN A 486 4.88 -21.93 13.44
CA ASN A 486 6.01 -22.40 14.24
C ASN A 486 7.31 -21.58 14.02
N THR A 487 7.41 -20.83 12.91
CA THR A 487 8.59 -20.02 12.61
C THR A 487 8.64 -18.67 13.33
N TYR A 488 7.50 -18.09 13.70
CA TYR A 488 7.49 -16.83 14.46
C TYR A 488 7.59 -17.06 15.98
N THR A 489 7.00 -18.13 16.49
CA THR A 489 7.08 -18.48 17.92
C THR A 489 8.47 -18.96 18.34
N SER A 490 9.17 -19.74 17.52
CA SER A 490 10.54 -20.17 17.81
C SER A 490 11.53 -19.01 17.80
N ARG A 491 11.45 -18.08 16.84
CA ARG A 491 12.28 -16.86 16.84
C ARG A 491 11.96 -15.90 17.97
N PHE A 492 10.69 -15.83 18.41
CA PHE A 492 10.29 -15.01 19.54
C PHE A 492 10.93 -15.51 20.86
N THR A 493 10.98 -16.83 21.04
CA THR A 493 11.57 -17.47 22.22
C THR A 493 13.10 -17.34 22.21
N GLU A 494 13.74 -17.51 21.06
CA GLU A 494 15.20 -17.35 20.93
C GLU A 494 15.65 -15.90 21.17
N VAL A 495 14.92 -14.92 20.67
CA VAL A 495 15.23 -13.50 20.88
C VAL A 495 14.96 -13.09 22.34
N ALA A 496 13.85 -13.54 22.94
CA ALA A 496 13.55 -13.27 24.34
C ALA A 496 14.59 -13.92 25.29
N MET A 497 15.06 -15.13 24.97
CA MET A 497 16.14 -15.77 25.74
C MET A 497 17.51 -15.08 25.57
N ALA A 498 17.81 -14.60 24.36
CA ALA A 498 19.06 -13.87 24.09
C ALA A 498 19.12 -12.51 24.80
N PHE A 499 17.96 -11.86 25.05
CA PHE A 499 17.89 -10.60 25.81
C PHE A 499 17.72 -10.80 27.33
N ALA A 500 17.26 -11.95 27.81
CA ALA A 500 17.21 -12.28 29.24
C ALA A 500 18.55 -12.75 29.78
N SER A 501 19.53 -13.02 28.90
CA SER A 501 20.90 -13.41 29.29
C SER A 501 21.93 -12.27 29.18
N ILE A 502 21.48 -11.05 28.87
CA ILE A 502 22.24 -9.79 28.99
C ILE A 502 21.66 -8.96 30.13
#